data_b1b360fe30ab3ea73e87a5633359996c
#
_entry.id   b1b360fe30ab3ea73e87a5633359996c
#
_cell.length_a   1.000
_cell.length_b   1.000
_cell.length_c   1.000
_cell.angle_alpha   90.00
_cell.angle_beta   90.00
_cell.angle_gamma   90.00
#
_symmetry.space_group_name_H-M   'P 1'
#
loop_
_entity.id
_entity.type
_entity.pdbx_description
1 polymer ?
#
loop_
_entity_poly.entity_id
_entity_poly.type
_entity_poly.pdbx_seq_one_letter_code
_entity_poly.pdbx_strand_id
1 'polypeptide(L)'
;MSRIENKLLLEKFGKSFEDIKDLKTSFFSENNLHLTETLESAAFYLQQPRRTKCKICDASLGNTISFWKHQIPYVICPNCSHLNGCHEDTSDFCKSLYTSNDGGDYAKNYSSDDEAAYLNRRDAIYKPKAEFMIETLSRVGESATELSYLDVGAGAGYFISALKSLD
;
A
#
# COMPACT_ATOMS: atom_id res chain seq x y z
N MET A 1 -10.89 -26.80 12.10
CA MET A 1 -10.61 -25.96 10.91
C MET A 1 -11.60 -26.39 9.83
N SER A 2 -12.69 -25.63 9.63
CA SER A 2 -13.65 -25.91 8.58
C SER A 2 -13.00 -25.56 7.22
N ARG A 3 -13.08 -26.48 6.28
CA ARG A 3 -12.74 -26.20 4.87
C ARG A 3 -13.57 -25.01 4.43
N ILE A 4 -12.91 -23.88 4.15
CA ILE A 4 -13.50 -22.80 3.36
C ILE A 4 -13.74 -23.44 1.99
N GLU A 5 -15.00 -23.70 1.68
CA GLU A 5 -15.38 -24.25 0.38
C GLU A 5 -14.90 -23.26 -0.69
N ASN A 6 -14.27 -23.76 -1.74
CA ASN A 6 -13.71 -23.01 -2.89
C ASN A 6 -14.74 -22.12 -3.65
N LYS A 7 -15.96 -22.00 -3.17
CA LYS A 7 -17.06 -21.24 -3.79
C LYS A 7 -16.95 -19.72 -3.61
N LEU A 8 -16.06 -19.23 -2.71
CA LEU A 8 -15.90 -17.81 -2.40
C LEU A 8 -14.66 -17.15 -3.04
N LEU A 9 -13.87 -17.91 -3.81
CA LEU A 9 -12.72 -17.32 -4.49
C LEU A 9 -13.19 -16.50 -5.70
N LEU A 10 -13.01 -15.19 -5.64
CA LEU A 10 -13.19 -14.28 -6.76
C LEU A 10 -11.81 -13.87 -7.26
N GLU A 11 -11.54 -14.19 -8.50
CA GLU A 11 -10.32 -13.76 -9.19
C GLU A 11 -10.67 -12.76 -10.29
N LYS A 12 -9.90 -11.69 -10.39
CA LYS A 12 -9.99 -10.71 -11.46
C LYS A 12 -8.61 -10.40 -11.99
N PHE A 13 -8.46 -10.34 -13.29
CA PHE A 13 -7.22 -9.87 -13.90
C PHE A 13 -6.95 -8.42 -13.49
N GLY A 14 -5.67 -8.10 -13.36
CA GLY A 14 -5.24 -6.73 -13.08
C GLY A 14 -5.65 -5.76 -14.20
N LYS A 15 -5.38 -4.49 -13.98
CA LYS A 15 -5.66 -3.44 -14.95
C LYS A 15 -4.83 -3.62 -16.21
N SER A 16 -5.40 -3.23 -17.35
CA SER A 16 -4.65 -3.12 -18.60
C SER A 16 -3.45 -2.18 -18.43
N PHE A 17 -2.33 -2.55 -18.98
CA PHE A 17 -1.16 -1.67 -19.03
C PHE A 17 -1.46 -0.40 -19.85
N GLU A 18 -2.24 -0.52 -20.90
CA GLU A 18 -2.63 0.60 -21.75
C GLU A 18 -3.36 1.70 -20.98
N ASP A 19 -4.21 1.30 -20.02
CA ASP A 19 -5.01 2.24 -19.22
C ASP A 19 -4.17 3.02 -18.19
N ILE A 20 -2.99 2.52 -17.84
CA ILE A 20 -2.15 3.10 -16.80
C ILE A 20 -0.80 3.63 -17.27
N LYS A 21 -0.37 3.32 -18.49
CA LYS A 21 0.95 3.71 -19.02
C LYS A 21 1.16 5.23 -19.01
N ASP A 22 0.14 5.97 -19.43
CA ASP A 22 0.19 7.43 -19.53
C ASP A 22 0.14 8.12 -18.16
N LEU A 23 -0.42 7.43 -17.15
CA LEU A 23 -0.45 7.88 -15.77
C LEU A 23 0.85 7.59 -15.00
N LYS A 24 1.75 6.80 -15.59
CA LYS A 24 2.99 6.33 -14.96
C LYS A 24 4.22 6.54 -15.85
N THR A 25 4.21 7.52 -16.71
CA THR A 25 5.32 7.81 -17.63
C THR A 25 6.64 8.06 -16.90
N SER A 26 6.61 8.83 -15.81
CA SER A 26 7.79 9.10 -14.98
C SER A 26 8.39 7.85 -14.34
N PHE A 27 7.55 6.86 -14.01
CA PHE A 27 8.02 5.60 -13.41
C PHE A 27 9.08 4.89 -14.27
N PHE A 28 8.92 4.92 -15.58
CA PHE A 28 9.87 4.26 -16.49
C PHE A 28 11.11 5.12 -16.77
N SER A 29 10.96 6.44 -16.89
CA SER A 29 12.06 7.36 -17.16
C SER A 29 12.93 7.62 -15.92
N GLU A 30 12.36 7.58 -14.73
CA GLU A 30 13.00 7.93 -13.45
C GLU A 30 13.31 6.72 -12.57
N ASN A 31 13.16 5.49 -13.09
CA ASN A 31 13.33 4.27 -12.31
C ASN A 31 14.69 4.19 -11.58
N ASN A 32 15.78 4.61 -12.22
CA ASN A 32 17.10 4.59 -11.61
C ASN A 32 17.21 5.60 -10.47
N LEU A 33 16.59 6.76 -10.59
CA LEU A 33 16.50 7.77 -9.53
C LEU A 33 15.74 7.19 -8.33
N HIS A 34 14.55 6.63 -8.56
CA HIS A 34 13.75 6.01 -7.50
C HIS A 34 14.44 4.84 -6.82
N LEU A 35 15.23 4.06 -7.54
CA LEU A 35 16.06 3.00 -6.94
C LEU A 35 17.14 3.59 -6.03
N THR A 36 17.79 4.68 -6.42
CA THR A 36 18.80 5.35 -5.61
C THR A 36 18.17 5.91 -4.32
N GLU A 37 17.07 6.63 -4.42
CA GLU A 37 16.31 7.17 -3.27
C GLU A 37 15.86 6.05 -2.33
N THR A 38 15.40 4.91 -2.89
CA THR A 38 15.02 3.73 -2.10
C THR A 38 16.20 3.17 -1.32
N LEU A 39 17.40 3.11 -1.93
CA LEU A 39 18.60 2.61 -1.25
C LEU A 39 19.10 3.57 -0.17
N GLU A 40 18.99 4.88 -0.38
CA GLU A 40 19.30 5.89 0.64
C GLU A 40 18.35 5.78 1.84
N SER A 41 17.05 5.66 1.59
CA SER A 41 16.04 5.44 2.62
C SER A 41 16.29 4.12 3.38
N ALA A 42 16.69 3.06 2.66
CA ALA A 42 17.04 1.78 3.27
C ALA A 42 18.29 1.90 4.16
N ALA A 43 19.32 2.62 3.72
CA ALA A 43 20.53 2.87 4.50
C ALA A 43 20.21 3.64 5.81
N PHE A 44 19.31 4.61 5.75
CA PHE A 44 18.86 5.33 6.95
C PHE A 44 18.01 4.44 7.88
N TYR A 45 17.13 3.61 7.32
CA TYR A 45 16.36 2.62 8.10
C TYR A 45 17.26 1.64 8.86
N LEU A 46 18.33 1.16 8.23
CA LEU A 46 19.27 0.22 8.82
C LEU A 46 20.07 0.81 10.00
N GLN A 47 20.10 2.13 10.18
CA GLN A 47 20.70 2.79 11.33
C GLN A 47 19.77 2.84 12.55
N GLN A 48 18.48 2.52 12.38
CA GLN A 48 17.52 2.52 13.48
C GLN A 48 17.77 1.35 14.44
N PRO A 49 17.32 1.43 15.70
CA PRO A 49 17.44 0.33 16.67
C PRO A 49 16.87 -0.98 16.13
N ARG A 50 17.48 -2.09 16.52
CA ARG A 50 17.00 -3.42 16.13
C ARG A 50 15.63 -3.70 16.73
N ARG A 51 14.69 -4.16 15.93
CA ARG A 51 13.37 -4.60 16.37
C ARG A 51 13.46 -5.99 16.95
N THR A 52 13.00 -6.15 18.19
CA THR A 52 12.98 -7.43 18.91
C THR A 52 11.58 -7.99 19.10
N LYS A 53 10.54 -7.14 18.96
CA LYS A 53 9.14 -7.50 19.13
C LYS A 53 8.32 -7.16 17.90
N CYS A 54 7.30 -7.97 17.63
CA CYS A 54 6.33 -7.70 16.61
C CYS A 54 5.53 -6.43 16.93
N LYS A 55 5.42 -5.51 15.97
CA LYS A 55 4.69 -4.25 16.18
C LYS A 55 3.17 -4.41 16.29
N ILE A 56 2.63 -5.60 16.04
CA ILE A 56 1.19 -5.86 16.12
C ILE A 56 0.83 -6.64 17.39
N CYS A 57 1.58 -7.67 17.75
CA CYS A 57 1.19 -8.58 18.84
C CYS A 57 2.24 -8.70 19.95
N ASP A 58 3.29 -7.88 19.93
CA ASP A 58 4.40 -7.84 20.91
C ASP A 58 5.16 -9.17 21.10
N ALA A 59 4.86 -10.21 20.32
CA ALA A 59 5.60 -11.45 20.39
C ALA A 59 7.06 -11.25 19.98
N SER A 60 7.99 -12.00 20.61
CA SER A 60 9.40 -11.97 20.24
C SER A 60 9.59 -12.41 18.79
N LEU A 61 10.36 -11.64 18.02
CA LEU A 61 10.67 -11.96 16.63
C LEU A 61 11.88 -12.90 16.46
N GLY A 62 12.67 -13.08 17.49
CA GLY A 62 13.92 -13.82 17.38
C GLY A 62 14.92 -13.12 16.44
N ASN A 63 15.93 -13.87 15.99
CA ASN A 63 16.99 -13.35 15.13
C ASN A 63 16.96 -13.88 13.68
N THR A 64 15.99 -14.71 13.34
CA THR A 64 15.91 -15.32 12.02
C THR A 64 15.30 -14.36 11.00
N ILE A 65 16.07 -13.99 10.00
CA ILE A 65 15.61 -13.17 8.89
C ILE A 65 14.84 -14.07 7.92
N SER A 66 13.64 -13.65 7.53
CA SER A 66 12.79 -14.40 6.60
C SER A 66 13.20 -14.15 5.14
N PHE A 67 13.47 -12.90 4.78
CA PHE A 67 13.97 -12.51 3.45
C PHE A 67 14.56 -11.09 3.46
N TRP A 68 15.16 -10.72 2.33
CA TRP A 68 15.74 -9.40 2.10
C TRP A 68 15.05 -8.70 0.92
N LYS A 69 14.80 -7.40 1.05
CA LYS A 69 14.36 -6.54 -0.04
C LYS A 69 15.05 -5.18 0.05
N HIS A 70 15.67 -4.73 -1.03
CA HIS A 70 16.44 -3.47 -1.07
C HIS A 70 17.41 -3.32 0.12
N GLN A 71 18.17 -4.37 0.43
CA GLN A 71 19.09 -4.45 1.57
C GLN A 71 18.43 -4.41 2.96
N ILE A 72 17.12 -4.29 3.05
CA ILE A 72 16.37 -4.32 4.30
C ILE A 72 16.04 -5.78 4.66
N PRO A 73 16.43 -6.24 5.87
CA PRO A 73 16.01 -7.55 6.35
C PRO A 73 14.58 -7.48 6.91
N TYR A 74 13.81 -8.51 6.63
CA TYR A 74 12.45 -8.68 7.10
C TYR A 74 12.29 -9.98 7.87
N VAL A 75 11.36 -9.97 8.85
CA VAL A 75 10.97 -11.14 9.63
C VAL A 75 9.46 -11.27 9.69
N ILE A 76 8.96 -12.47 9.42
CA ILE A 76 7.55 -12.80 9.60
C ILE A 76 7.34 -13.22 11.05
N CYS A 77 6.40 -12.58 11.74
CA CYS A 77 6.09 -12.89 13.12
C CYS A 77 5.55 -14.33 13.23
N PRO A 78 6.14 -15.18 14.08
CA PRO A 78 5.70 -16.57 14.22
C PRO A 78 4.31 -16.69 14.89
N ASN A 79 3.87 -15.64 15.60
CA ASN A 79 2.60 -15.66 16.33
C ASN A 79 1.42 -15.14 15.49
N CYS A 80 1.58 -14.02 14.77
CA CYS A 80 0.47 -13.38 14.04
C CYS A 80 0.70 -13.25 12.53
N SER A 81 1.81 -13.79 12.02
CA SER A 81 2.21 -13.74 10.61
C SER A 81 2.42 -12.32 10.05
N HIS A 82 2.44 -11.29 10.90
CA HIS A 82 2.73 -9.93 10.44
C HIS A 82 4.17 -9.81 9.95
N LEU A 83 4.34 -9.14 8.80
CA LEU A 83 5.66 -8.85 8.24
C LEU A 83 6.26 -7.63 8.93
N ASN A 84 7.38 -7.83 9.62
CA ASN A 84 8.11 -6.76 10.28
C ASN A 84 9.44 -6.47 9.55
N GLY A 85 9.78 -5.20 9.40
CA GLY A 85 11.17 -4.84 9.18
C GLY A 85 11.99 -5.09 10.44
N CYS A 86 13.28 -5.46 10.28
CA CYS A 86 14.13 -5.83 11.42
C CYS A 86 14.63 -4.65 12.24
N HIS A 87 14.27 -3.42 11.90
CA HIS A 87 14.59 -2.21 12.67
C HIS A 87 13.31 -1.48 13.08
N GLU A 88 13.43 -0.59 14.05
CA GLU A 88 12.29 0.17 14.55
C GLU A 88 11.89 1.30 13.58
N ASP A 89 10.59 1.54 13.48
CA ASP A 89 10.05 2.71 12.79
C ASP A 89 10.05 3.88 13.79
N THR A 90 11.23 4.45 14.09
CA THR A 90 11.33 5.55 15.05
C THR A 90 10.59 6.80 14.53
N SER A 91 10.17 7.67 15.46
CA SER A 91 9.48 8.92 15.09
C SER A 91 10.33 9.79 14.16
N ASP A 92 11.66 9.84 14.37
CA ASP A 92 12.58 10.63 13.54
C ASP A 92 12.72 10.02 12.15
N PHE A 93 12.79 8.69 12.06
CA PHE A 93 12.80 7.98 10.77
C PHE A 93 11.49 8.21 10.01
N CYS A 94 10.34 8.01 10.65
CA CYS A 94 9.04 8.25 10.03
C CYS A 94 8.89 9.72 9.60
N LYS A 95 9.30 10.66 10.45
CA LYS A 95 9.27 12.08 10.11
C LYS A 95 10.12 12.37 8.88
N SER A 96 11.34 11.83 8.80
CA SER A 96 12.21 12.06 7.64
C SER A 96 11.61 11.52 6.35
N LEU A 97 10.96 10.34 6.37
CA LEU A 97 10.30 9.79 5.19
C LEU A 97 9.12 10.63 4.67
N TYR A 98 8.37 11.24 5.58
CA TYR A 98 7.14 11.96 5.21
C TYR A 98 7.31 13.46 5.09
N THR A 99 8.40 14.04 5.61
CA THR A 99 8.62 15.49 5.63
C THR A 99 9.93 15.95 5.00
N SER A 100 10.86 15.02 4.65
CA SER A 100 12.03 15.37 3.86
C SER A 100 11.59 15.88 2.48
N ASN A 101 12.27 16.91 1.97
CA ASN A 101 11.91 17.60 0.73
C ASN A 101 10.51 18.22 0.75
N ASP A 102 10.13 18.86 1.88
CA ASP A 102 8.80 19.50 2.09
C ASP A 102 7.60 18.52 2.03
N GLY A 103 7.82 17.24 2.31
CA GLY A 103 6.80 16.19 2.13
C GLY A 103 6.44 15.99 0.65
N GLY A 104 7.17 16.66 -0.24
CA GLY A 104 6.76 16.86 -1.61
C GLY A 104 6.71 15.60 -2.45
N ASP A 105 7.65 14.69 -2.28
CA ASP A 105 7.71 13.53 -3.18
C ASP A 105 6.60 12.52 -2.89
N TYR A 106 6.24 12.33 -1.61
CA TYR A 106 5.09 11.49 -1.27
C TYR A 106 3.77 12.19 -1.59
N ALA A 107 3.65 13.49 -1.27
CA ALA A 107 2.46 14.29 -1.54
C ALA A 107 2.25 14.53 -3.05
N LYS A 108 3.29 14.78 -3.83
CA LYS A 108 3.22 14.96 -5.30
C LYS A 108 2.58 13.77 -6.02
N ASN A 109 2.79 12.56 -5.51
CA ASN A 109 2.15 11.37 -6.09
C ASN A 109 0.65 11.29 -5.80
N TYR A 110 0.13 12.06 -4.85
CA TYR A 110 -1.25 12.00 -4.37
C TYR A 110 -2.00 13.32 -4.45
N SER A 111 -1.32 14.46 -4.64
CA SER A 111 -1.97 15.75 -4.88
C SER A 111 -2.09 15.98 -6.39
N SER A 112 -3.26 16.37 -6.83
CA SER A 112 -3.48 16.91 -8.16
C SER A 112 -4.27 18.20 -7.98
N ASP A 113 -3.68 19.32 -8.38
CA ASP A 113 -4.38 20.60 -8.47
C ASP A 113 -5.29 20.63 -9.72
N ASP A 114 -5.19 19.62 -10.57
CA ASP A 114 -6.00 19.41 -11.76
C ASP A 114 -7.06 18.34 -11.50
N GLU A 115 -8.33 18.77 -11.45
CA GLU A 115 -9.48 17.88 -11.24
C GLU A 115 -9.60 16.81 -12.34
N ALA A 116 -9.31 17.16 -13.58
CA ALA A 116 -9.37 16.21 -14.69
C ALA A 116 -8.31 15.11 -14.54
N ALA A 117 -7.09 15.44 -14.12
CA ALA A 117 -6.04 14.49 -13.83
C ALA A 117 -6.40 13.60 -12.63
N TYR A 118 -7.03 14.20 -11.59
CA TYR A 118 -7.53 13.44 -10.43
C TYR A 118 -8.58 12.41 -10.86
N LEU A 119 -9.59 12.83 -11.61
CA LEU A 119 -10.68 11.96 -12.06
C LEU A 119 -10.16 10.86 -13.00
N ASN A 120 -9.27 11.19 -13.93
CA ASN A 120 -8.66 10.20 -14.81
C ASN A 120 -7.89 9.12 -14.01
N ARG A 121 -7.08 9.54 -13.04
CA ARG A 121 -6.36 8.60 -12.16
C ARG A 121 -7.32 7.76 -11.30
N ARG A 122 -8.38 8.37 -10.75
CA ARG A 122 -9.43 7.67 -10.02
C ARG A 122 -10.05 6.57 -10.87
N ASP A 123 -10.48 6.92 -12.07
CA ASP A 123 -11.23 6.01 -12.94
C ASP A 123 -10.35 4.90 -13.51
N ALA A 124 -9.13 5.20 -13.92
CA ALA A 124 -8.22 4.18 -14.45
C ALA A 124 -7.67 3.23 -13.39
N ILE A 125 -7.43 3.71 -12.16
CA ILE A 125 -6.73 2.92 -11.14
C ILE A 125 -7.65 2.43 -10.03
N TYR A 126 -8.53 3.28 -9.51
CA TYR A 126 -9.25 3.00 -8.26
C TYR A 126 -10.67 2.50 -8.50
N LYS A 127 -11.33 2.94 -9.55
CA LYS A 127 -12.68 2.46 -9.91
C LYS A 127 -12.73 0.94 -10.14
N PRO A 128 -11.81 0.32 -10.90
CA PRO A 128 -11.79 -1.13 -11.03
C PRO A 128 -11.58 -1.88 -9.72
N LYS A 129 -10.88 -1.27 -8.74
CA LYS A 129 -10.72 -1.86 -7.40
C LYS A 129 -12.02 -1.76 -6.58
N ALA A 130 -12.71 -0.61 -6.68
CA ALA A 130 -13.99 -0.42 -6.02
C ALA A 130 -15.06 -1.37 -6.56
N GLU A 131 -15.15 -1.51 -7.89
CA GLU A 131 -16.02 -2.49 -8.55
C GLU A 131 -15.74 -3.92 -8.08
N PHE A 132 -14.47 -4.32 -8.01
CA PHE A 132 -14.09 -5.64 -7.51
C PHE A 132 -14.49 -5.86 -6.05
N MET A 133 -14.35 -4.83 -5.20
CA MET A 133 -14.78 -4.89 -3.81
C MET A 133 -16.31 -5.05 -3.70
N ILE A 134 -17.08 -4.25 -4.45
CA ILE A 134 -18.56 -4.32 -4.48
C ILE A 134 -19.01 -5.70 -4.95
N GLU A 135 -18.41 -6.23 -6.02
CA GLU A 135 -18.72 -7.57 -6.52
C GLU A 135 -18.41 -8.65 -5.46
N THR A 136 -17.29 -8.50 -4.74
CA THR A 136 -16.90 -9.44 -3.67
C THR A 136 -17.90 -9.40 -2.52
N LEU A 137 -18.32 -8.23 -2.07
CA LEU A 137 -19.34 -8.05 -1.02
C LEU A 137 -20.67 -8.68 -1.43
N SER A 138 -21.15 -8.43 -2.65
CA SER A 138 -22.37 -9.02 -3.18
C SER A 138 -22.33 -10.56 -3.17
N ARG A 139 -21.18 -11.17 -3.45
CA ARG A 139 -21.03 -12.65 -3.43
C ARG A 139 -21.11 -13.25 -2.03
N VAL A 140 -20.82 -12.49 -1.01
CA VAL A 140 -20.98 -12.94 0.40
C VAL A 140 -22.31 -12.51 1.00
N GLY A 141 -23.20 -11.91 0.19
CA GLY A 141 -24.55 -11.52 0.60
C GLY A 141 -24.63 -10.15 1.28
N GLU A 142 -23.56 -9.34 1.18
CA GLU A 142 -23.52 -8.00 1.73
C GLU A 142 -23.87 -6.95 0.67
N SER A 143 -24.64 -5.93 1.07
CA SER A 143 -24.94 -4.78 0.21
C SER A 143 -23.91 -3.68 0.43
N ALA A 144 -23.18 -3.32 -0.62
CA ALA A 144 -22.17 -2.28 -0.55
C ALA A 144 -22.73 -0.92 -0.11
N THR A 145 -23.99 -0.60 -0.46
CA THR A 145 -24.65 0.67 -0.11
C THR A 145 -25.13 0.72 1.35
N GLU A 146 -25.21 -0.41 2.03
CA GLU A 146 -25.62 -0.49 3.43
C GLU A 146 -24.43 -0.47 4.41
N LEU A 147 -23.21 -0.49 3.89
CA LEU A 147 -21.99 -0.52 4.68
C LEU A 147 -21.38 0.88 4.84
N SER A 148 -20.72 1.08 5.98
CA SER A 148 -19.86 2.24 6.20
C SER A 148 -18.40 1.87 5.90
N TYR A 149 -17.69 2.75 5.21
CA TYR A 149 -16.30 2.50 4.79
C TYR A 149 -15.33 3.43 5.50
N LEU A 150 -14.22 2.87 5.97
CA LEU A 150 -13.08 3.60 6.51
C LEU A 150 -11.82 3.18 5.72
N ASP A 151 -11.21 4.13 5.03
CA ASP A 151 -9.95 3.92 4.29
C ASP A 151 -8.78 4.49 5.11
N VAL A 152 -8.04 3.62 5.79
CA VAL A 152 -6.88 4.01 6.59
C VAL A 152 -5.67 4.19 5.66
N GLY A 153 -5.09 5.39 5.66
CA GLY A 153 -4.03 5.75 4.71
C GLY A 153 -4.56 6.13 3.33
N ALA A 154 -5.76 6.72 3.29
CA ALA A 154 -6.50 7.06 2.07
C ALA A 154 -5.74 7.95 1.06
N GLY A 155 -4.66 8.64 1.49
CA GLY A 155 -3.94 9.61 0.66
C GLY A 155 -4.89 10.71 0.17
N ALA A 156 -4.99 10.91 -1.15
CA ALA A 156 -5.90 11.88 -1.75
C ALA A 156 -7.37 11.38 -1.86
N GLY A 157 -7.72 10.28 -1.21
CA GLY A 157 -9.10 9.78 -1.16
C GLY A 157 -9.62 9.16 -2.46
N TYR A 158 -8.75 8.79 -3.38
CA TYR A 158 -9.14 8.22 -4.68
C TYR A 158 -10.08 7.02 -4.56
N PHE A 159 -9.81 6.10 -3.62
CA PHE A 159 -10.61 4.89 -3.49
C PHE A 159 -12.03 5.19 -2.99
N ILE A 160 -12.16 6.04 -1.98
CA ILE A 160 -13.47 6.49 -1.49
C ILE A 160 -14.22 7.30 -2.55
N SER A 161 -13.51 8.16 -3.31
CA SER A 161 -14.08 8.88 -4.45
C SER A 161 -14.59 7.93 -5.53
N ALA A 162 -13.86 6.85 -5.81
CA ALA A 162 -14.27 5.81 -6.75
C ALA A 162 -15.51 5.07 -6.27
N LEU A 163 -15.57 4.68 -4.99
CA LEU A 163 -16.77 4.07 -4.42
C LEU A 163 -18.00 4.95 -4.57
N LYS A 164 -17.90 6.23 -4.19
CA LYS A 164 -18.99 7.20 -4.34
C LYS A 164 -19.45 7.43 -5.76
N SER A 165 -18.61 7.14 -6.75
CA SER A 165 -18.97 7.27 -8.18
C SER A 165 -19.70 6.06 -8.75
N LEU A 166 -19.85 4.99 -7.95
CA LEU A 166 -20.52 3.73 -8.32
C LEU A 166 -21.88 3.54 -7.64
N ASP A 167 -22.25 4.48 -6.75
CA ASP A 167 -23.56 4.53 -6.07
C ASP A 167 -24.69 4.99 -6.98
#